data_d48850bfd91ca40bdee2cd0ef4d295a3
#
_entry.id   d48850bfd91ca40bdee2cd0ef4d295a3
#
_cell.length_a   1.000
_cell.length_b   1.000
_cell.length_c   1.000
_cell.angle_alpha   90.00
_cell.angle_beta   90.00
_cell.angle_gamma   90.00
#
_symmetry.space_group_name_H-M   'P 1'
#
loop_
_entity.id
_entity.type
_entity.pdbx_description
1 polymer ?
#
loop_
_entity_poly.entity_id
_entity_poly.type
_entity_poly.pdbx_seq_one_letter_code
_entity_poly.pdbx_strand_id
1 'polypeptide(L)'
;MITAVMVILVLCSSSCIHAAGLIVPVSDISVEDYITASAAKNPIYMPHTSGRYQAKRFRKALCPLVERLTNSLMMHGRNNGKKLMAVRIVKHAMEIIHLLTEQNPIQVIVDAVINSGPREDATRIGSAGVVRRQAVDISPLRRVNQAIYLLTTGARESAFRNVKTIAECLADELINAAKGSSNSYAIKKKDEIERVAKANR
;
A
#
# COMPACT_ATOMS: atom_id res chain seq x y z
N MET A 1 -14.70 31.12 -14.22
CA MET A 1 -14.08 29.81 -14.38
C MET A 1 -13.06 29.46 -13.28
N ILE A 2 -12.29 30.40 -12.75
CA ILE A 2 -11.28 30.17 -11.68
C ILE A 2 -11.91 29.76 -10.35
N THR A 3 -13.08 30.29 -10.01
CA THR A 3 -13.80 29.96 -8.77
C THR A 3 -14.37 28.53 -8.73
N ALA A 4 -14.79 28.00 -9.89
CA ALA A 4 -15.30 26.62 -9.97
C ALA A 4 -14.17 25.58 -9.79
N VAL A 5 -12.97 25.86 -10.31
CA VAL A 5 -11.79 24.99 -10.13
C VAL A 5 -11.33 24.98 -8.68
N MET A 6 -11.38 26.14 -7.99
CA MET A 6 -11.04 26.23 -6.56
C MET A 6 -12.04 25.46 -5.68
N VAL A 7 -13.33 25.53 -5.97
CA VAL A 7 -14.37 24.80 -5.24
C VAL A 7 -14.22 23.28 -5.47
N ILE A 8 -13.90 22.87 -6.68
CA ILE A 8 -13.62 21.45 -7.01
C ILE A 8 -12.34 20.96 -6.30
N LEU A 9 -11.31 21.79 -6.20
CA LEU A 9 -10.06 21.46 -5.47
C LEU A 9 -10.30 21.34 -3.96
N VAL A 10 -11.10 22.21 -3.35
CA VAL A 10 -11.44 22.13 -1.92
C VAL A 10 -12.36 20.94 -1.63
N LEU A 11 -13.31 20.63 -2.50
CA LEU A 11 -14.16 19.45 -2.39
C LEU A 11 -13.37 18.16 -2.65
N CYS A 12 -12.38 18.16 -3.54
CA CYS A 12 -11.52 17.01 -3.82
C CYS A 12 -10.56 16.72 -2.63
N SER A 13 -10.02 17.75 -1.96
CA SER A 13 -9.14 17.55 -0.80
C SER A 13 -9.87 16.93 0.41
N SER A 14 -11.17 17.21 0.57
CA SER A 14 -12.02 16.59 1.59
C SER A 14 -12.61 15.26 1.12
N SER A 15 -12.88 15.09 -0.18
CA SER A 15 -13.57 13.93 -0.77
C SER A 15 -12.65 12.76 -1.08
N CYS A 16 -11.33 12.98 -1.26
CA CYS A 16 -10.41 11.90 -1.56
C CYS A 16 -10.17 10.91 -0.41
N ILE A 17 -10.46 11.33 0.83
CA ILE A 17 -10.45 10.42 1.99
C ILE A 17 -11.85 9.87 2.25
N HIS A 18 -12.86 10.49 1.64
CA HIS A 18 -14.29 10.23 1.80
C HIS A 18 -14.94 9.91 0.47
N ALA A 19 -14.62 8.81 -0.13
CA ALA A 19 -15.57 8.18 -1.02
C ALA A 19 -16.67 7.49 -0.18
N ALA A 20 -17.45 8.28 0.56
CA ALA A 20 -18.70 7.81 1.13
C ALA A 20 -19.60 7.42 -0.05
N GLY A 21 -19.72 6.12 -0.31
CA GLY A 21 -20.55 5.56 -1.37
C GLY A 21 -19.83 5.05 -2.62
N LEU A 22 -18.53 5.28 -2.82
CA LEU A 22 -17.81 4.62 -3.91
C LEU A 22 -17.38 3.21 -3.47
N ILE A 23 -17.99 2.22 -4.09
CA ILE A 23 -17.51 0.84 -4.01
C ILE A 23 -16.20 0.79 -4.77
N VAL A 24 -15.10 0.48 -4.08
CA VAL A 24 -13.79 0.24 -4.68
C VAL A 24 -13.72 -1.26 -5.03
N PRO A 25 -13.81 -1.63 -6.31
CA PRO A 25 -13.77 -3.05 -6.70
C PRO A 25 -12.37 -3.61 -6.43
N VAL A 26 -12.32 -4.82 -5.88
CA VAL A 26 -11.10 -5.61 -5.70
C VAL A 26 -11.09 -6.68 -6.77
N SER A 27 -10.12 -6.63 -7.69
CA SER A 27 -10.06 -7.54 -8.84
C SER A 27 -9.63 -8.96 -8.45
N ASP A 28 -8.95 -9.15 -7.32
CA ASP A 28 -8.46 -10.44 -6.86
C ASP A 28 -9.28 -10.95 -5.67
N ILE A 29 -10.13 -11.94 -5.91
CA ILE A 29 -10.99 -12.58 -4.92
C ILE A 29 -10.19 -13.11 -3.72
N SER A 30 -8.94 -13.55 -3.93
CA SER A 30 -8.11 -14.14 -2.86
C SER A 30 -7.73 -13.17 -1.76
N VAL A 31 -7.74 -11.87 -2.01
CA VAL A 31 -7.36 -10.81 -1.06
C VAL A 31 -8.51 -9.89 -0.68
N GLU A 32 -9.69 -10.07 -1.23
CA GLU A 32 -10.86 -9.22 -1.01
C GLU A 32 -11.19 -9.07 0.48
N ASP A 33 -11.27 -10.17 1.22
CA ASP A 33 -11.55 -10.18 2.66
C ASP A 33 -10.46 -9.52 3.53
N TYR A 34 -9.27 -9.30 2.95
CA TYR A 34 -8.09 -8.76 3.66
C TYR A 34 -7.77 -7.32 3.31
N ILE A 35 -8.52 -6.74 2.37
CA ILE A 35 -8.42 -5.35 1.94
C ILE A 35 -9.68 -4.61 2.36
N THR A 36 -9.61 -3.82 3.43
CA THR A 36 -10.73 -2.96 3.86
C THR A 36 -10.64 -1.63 3.13
N ALA A 37 -11.28 -1.56 1.98
CA ALA A 37 -11.45 -0.35 1.18
C ALA A 37 -12.91 0.09 1.05
N SER A 38 -13.85 -0.68 1.63
CA SER A 38 -15.28 -0.38 1.60
C SER A 38 -15.65 0.77 2.53
N ALA A 39 -16.76 1.46 2.20
CA ALA A 39 -17.30 2.52 3.03
C ALA A 39 -17.67 1.99 4.42
N ALA A 40 -17.10 2.59 5.45
CA ALA A 40 -17.50 2.32 6.82
C ALA A 40 -18.87 2.95 7.11
N LYS A 41 -19.62 2.41 8.10
CA LYS A 41 -20.90 3.00 8.55
C LYS A 41 -20.76 4.47 8.94
N ASN A 42 -19.60 4.84 9.48
CA ASN A 42 -19.26 6.22 9.82
C ASN A 42 -18.10 6.70 8.97
N PRO A 43 -18.16 7.92 8.42
CA PRO A 43 -17.09 8.47 7.61
C PRO A 43 -15.81 8.66 8.45
N ILE A 44 -14.68 8.18 7.91
CA ILE A 44 -13.35 8.34 8.50
C ILE A 44 -12.66 9.48 7.75
N TYR A 45 -12.55 10.66 8.38
CA TYR A 45 -11.97 11.86 7.74
C TYR A 45 -10.44 11.84 7.67
N MET A 46 -9.80 11.04 8.50
CA MET A 46 -8.35 10.95 8.59
C MET A 46 -7.96 9.48 8.80
N PRO A 47 -6.92 8.96 8.13
CA PRO A 47 -6.46 7.59 8.33
C PRO A 47 -5.70 7.45 9.66
N HIS A 48 -6.34 7.82 10.75
CA HIS A 48 -5.85 7.78 12.10
C HIS A 48 -6.99 7.38 13.04
N THR A 49 -7.24 6.09 13.15
CA THR A 49 -8.19 5.53 14.12
C THR A 49 -7.45 5.10 15.39
N SER A 50 -8.12 5.15 16.54
CA SER A 50 -7.59 4.62 17.79
C SER A 50 -7.79 3.10 17.91
N GLY A 51 -8.01 2.40 16.82
CA GLY A 51 -8.33 0.98 16.77
C GLY A 51 -7.18 0.09 17.23
N ARG A 52 -7.46 -0.83 18.14
CA ARG A 52 -6.51 -1.86 18.62
C ARG A 52 -6.56 -3.09 17.71
N TYR A 53 -6.03 -2.96 16.47
CA TYR A 53 -6.11 -4.01 15.46
C TYR A 53 -5.16 -5.19 15.69
N GLN A 54 -4.19 -5.07 16.59
CA GLN A 54 -3.23 -6.16 16.91
C GLN A 54 -3.63 -7.03 18.09
N ALA A 55 -4.71 -6.69 18.80
CA ALA A 55 -5.11 -7.41 20.01
C ALA A 55 -5.54 -8.86 19.74
N LYS A 56 -6.06 -9.16 18.54
CA LYS A 56 -6.46 -10.52 18.14
C LYS A 56 -5.89 -10.84 16.75
N ARG A 57 -5.67 -12.14 16.49
CA ARG A 57 -5.24 -12.66 15.19
C ARG A 57 -6.24 -12.27 14.08
N PHE A 58 -5.77 -11.94 12.92
CA PHE A 58 -6.52 -11.47 11.72
C PHE A 58 -7.27 -10.14 11.89
N ARG A 59 -7.36 -9.57 13.08
CA ARG A 59 -8.08 -8.30 13.28
C ARG A 59 -7.49 -7.13 12.48
N LYS A 60 -6.21 -7.18 12.16
CA LYS A 60 -5.57 -6.15 11.31
C LYS A 60 -6.12 -6.10 9.88
N ALA A 61 -6.80 -7.14 9.40
CA ALA A 61 -7.50 -7.11 8.12
C ALA A 61 -8.63 -6.07 8.09
N LEU A 62 -9.28 -5.84 9.24
CA LEU A 62 -10.34 -4.84 9.39
C LEU A 62 -9.83 -3.39 9.48
N CYS A 63 -8.51 -3.20 9.55
CA CYS A 63 -7.93 -1.87 9.53
C CYS A 63 -8.02 -1.28 8.11
N PRO A 64 -8.47 -0.02 7.93
CA PRO A 64 -8.52 0.63 6.64
C PRO A 64 -7.17 0.55 5.92
N LEU A 65 -7.18 0.25 4.61
CA LEU A 65 -5.96 0.06 3.83
C LEU A 65 -5.03 1.28 3.88
N VAL A 66 -5.60 2.47 3.76
CA VAL A 66 -4.85 3.73 3.81
C VAL A 66 -4.18 3.92 5.18
N GLU A 67 -4.84 3.56 6.28
CA GLU A 67 -4.23 3.61 7.62
C GLU A 67 -3.09 2.58 7.76
N ARG A 68 -3.21 1.40 7.16
CA ARG A 68 -2.11 0.42 7.12
C ARG A 68 -0.91 0.96 6.36
N LEU A 69 -1.13 1.66 5.25
CA LEU A 69 -0.08 2.33 4.48
C LEU A 69 0.61 3.42 5.31
N THR A 70 -0.16 4.28 6.01
CA THR A 70 0.41 5.30 6.90
C THR A 70 1.23 4.70 8.04
N ASN A 71 0.76 3.61 8.64
CA ASN A 71 1.50 2.93 9.70
C ASN A 71 2.82 2.33 9.18
N SER A 72 2.84 1.81 7.96
CA SER A 72 4.05 1.28 7.32
C SER A 72 5.08 2.36 6.98
N LEU A 73 4.66 3.60 6.72
CA LEU A 73 5.58 4.72 6.49
C LEU A 73 6.37 5.13 7.75
N MET A 74 5.87 4.82 8.94
CA MET A 74 6.53 5.14 10.21
C MET A 74 7.70 4.22 10.56
N MET A 75 8.30 3.54 9.62
CA MET A 75 9.45 2.67 9.84
C MET A 75 10.75 3.46 10.08
N HIS A 76 11.71 2.80 10.72
CA HIS A 76 13.01 3.30 11.19
C HIS A 76 12.91 4.26 12.38
N GLY A 77 13.90 4.19 13.28
CA GLY A 77 13.87 4.81 14.61
C GLY A 77 13.55 6.31 14.64
N ARG A 78 14.09 7.09 13.70
CA ARG A 78 13.83 8.53 13.62
C ARG A 78 12.38 8.90 13.23
N ASN A 79 11.65 7.98 12.61
CA ASN A 79 10.28 8.19 12.13
C ASN A 79 9.23 7.50 13.02
N ASN A 80 9.67 6.74 14.02
CA ASN A 80 8.75 6.02 14.90
C ASN A 80 7.81 6.99 15.64
N GLY A 81 6.51 6.67 15.65
CA GLY A 81 5.50 7.46 16.33
C GLY A 81 5.07 8.75 15.62
N LYS A 82 5.68 9.13 14.50
CA LYS A 82 5.33 10.35 13.75
C LYS A 82 4.15 10.13 12.81
N LYS A 83 3.02 9.65 13.35
CA LYS A 83 1.85 9.25 12.53
C LYS A 83 1.22 10.44 11.80
N LEU A 84 1.15 11.62 12.41
CA LEU A 84 0.59 12.82 11.77
C LEU A 84 1.40 13.25 10.55
N MET A 85 2.74 13.11 10.60
CA MET A 85 3.59 13.37 9.44
C MET A 85 3.31 12.36 8.33
N ALA A 86 3.20 11.07 8.65
CA ALA A 86 2.87 10.03 7.67
C ALA A 86 1.50 10.26 7.02
N VAL A 87 0.49 10.68 7.79
CA VAL A 87 -0.84 11.05 7.28
C VAL A 87 -0.75 12.20 6.26
N ARG A 88 0.04 13.25 6.56
CA ARG A 88 0.25 14.37 5.62
C ARG A 88 0.92 13.91 4.33
N ILE A 89 1.93 13.05 4.41
CA ILE A 89 2.62 12.49 3.24
C ILE A 89 1.63 11.72 2.36
N VAL A 90 0.82 10.84 2.95
CA VAL A 90 -0.18 10.06 2.20
C VAL A 90 -1.25 10.96 1.60
N LYS A 91 -1.69 12.02 2.31
CA LYS A 91 -2.65 12.99 1.79
C LYS A 91 -2.10 13.66 0.53
N HIS A 92 -0.89 14.21 0.59
CA HIS A 92 -0.26 14.85 -0.57
C HIS A 92 -0.02 13.85 -1.71
N ALA A 93 0.40 12.61 -1.41
CA ALA A 93 0.56 11.58 -2.43
C ALA A 93 -0.76 11.27 -3.15
N MET A 94 -1.89 11.18 -2.43
CA MET A 94 -3.21 10.96 -3.05
C MET A 94 -3.65 12.15 -3.92
N GLU A 95 -3.37 13.38 -3.51
CA GLU A 95 -3.61 14.58 -4.32
C GLU A 95 -2.80 14.53 -5.64
N ILE A 96 -1.52 14.15 -5.56
CA ILE A 96 -0.65 14.01 -6.73
C ILE A 96 -1.15 12.89 -7.67
N ILE A 97 -1.54 11.73 -7.11
CA ILE A 97 -2.09 10.61 -7.90
C ILE A 97 -3.34 11.06 -8.65
N HIS A 98 -4.25 11.79 -7.99
CA HIS A 98 -5.46 12.28 -8.63
C HIS A 98 -5.15 13.25 -9.78
N LEU A 99 -4.21 14.17 -9.58
CA LEU A 99 -3.79 15.12 -10.62
C LEU A 99 -3.12 14.46 -11.82
N LEU A 100 -2.37 13.37 -11.60
CA LEU A 100 -1.64 12.70 -12.68
C LEU A 100 -2.47 11.64 -13.41
N THR A 101 -3.41 11.01 -12.74
CA THR A 101 -4.17 9.87 -13.31
C THR A 101 -5.63 10.19 -13.56
N GLU A 102 -6.16 11.27 -12.98
CA GLU A 102 -7.59 11.63 -12.99
C GLU A 102 -8.51 10.52 -12.44
N GLN A 103 -7.93 9.49 -11.82
CA GLN A 103 -8.63 8.35 -11.23
C GLN A 103 -8.83 8.51 -9.72
N ASN A 104 -9.64 7.63 -9.14
CA ASN A 104 -9.78 7.55 -7.70
C ASN A 104 -8.46 7.05 -7.06
N PRO A 105 -7.79 7.85 -6.21
CA PRO A 105 -6.52 7.45 -5.59
C PRO A 105 -6.61 6.16 -4.76
N ILE A 106 -7.77 5.90 -4.15
CA ILE A 106 -7.98 4.69 -3.36
C ILE A 106 -7.95 3.45 -4.26
N GLN A 107 -8.55 3.53 -5.46
CA GLN A 107 -8.51 2.45 -6.43
C GLN A 107 -7.08 2.16 -6.88
N VAL A 108 -6.30 3.20 -7.18
CA VAL A 108 -4.88 3.07 -7.54
C VAL A 108 -4.08 2.39 -6.43
N ILE A 109 -4.34 2.73 -5.16
CA ILE A 109 -3.68 2.07 -4.01
C ILE A 109 -4.09 0.59 -3.92
N VAL A 110 -5.35 0.26 -4.12
CA VAL A 110 -5.84 -1.14 -4.11
C VAL A 110 -5.17 -1.94 -5.21
N ASP A 111 -5.16 -1.43 -6.44
CA ASP A 111 -4.54 -2.09 -7.59
C ASP A 111 -3.02 -2.26 -7.40
N ALA A 112 -2.35 -1.25 -6.85
CA ALA A 112 -0.93 -1.33 -6.50
C ALA A 112 -0.66 -2.44 -5.48
N VAL A 113 -1.49 -2.60 -4.46
CA VAL A 113 -1.34 -3.66 -3.44
C VAL A 113 -1.60 -5.04 -4.03
N ILE A 114 -2.60 -5.20 -4.89
CA ILE A 114 -2.91 -6.46 -5.57
C ILE A 114 -1.72 -6.89 -6.44
N ASN A 115 -1.19 -5.97 -7.23
CA ASN A 115 -0.10 -6.25 -8.18
C ASN A 115 1.25 -6.49 -7.49
N SER A 116 1.52 -5.83 -6.36
CA SER A 116 2.81 -5.92 -5.64
C SER A 116 2.92 -7.11 -4.70
N GLY A 117 1.82 -7.82 -4.43
CA GLY A 117 1.82 -8.96 -3.50
C GLY A 117 2.32 -10.24 -4.15
N PRO A 118 3.46 -10.83 -3.70
CA PRO A 118 3.95 -12.10 -4.21
C PRO A 118 3.01 -13.25 -3.84
N ARG A 119 2.84 -14.21 -4.73
CA ARG A 119 2.00 -15.40 -4.52
C ARG A 119 2.76 -16.55 -3.91
N GLU A 120 4.04 -16.68 -4.23
CA GLU A 120 4.93 -17.74 -3.77
C GLU A 120 6.19 -17.16 -3.13
N ASP A 121 6.75 -17.85 -2.17
CA ASP A 121 8.02 -17.52 -1.50
C ASP A 121 8.84 -18.79 -1.29
N ALA A 122 10.12 -18.65 -1.04
CA ALA A 122 11.00 -19.77 -0.76
C ALA A 122 11.37 -19.80 0.73
N THR A 123 10.97 -20.87 1.43
CA THR A 123 11.37 -21.10 2.82
C THR A 123 12.60 -21.96 2.90
N ARG A 124 13.36 -21.80 3.99
CA ARG A 124 14.50 -22.64 4.30
C ARG A 124 14.02 -23.82 5.15
N ILE A 125 14.19 -25.02 4.63
CA ILE A 125 13.86 -26.26 5.33
C ILE A 125 15.17 -27.04 5.51
N GLY A 126 15.43 -27.52 6.70
CA GLY A 126 16.58 -28.38 6.97
C GLY A 126 16.93 -28.44 8.45
N SER A 127 17.47 -29.58 8.86
CA SER A 127 18.10 -29.84 10.14
C SER A 127 19.52 -30.38 9.90
N ALA A 128 20.36 -30.35 10.91
CA ALA A 128 21.68 -30.95 10.87
C ALA A 128 22.64 -30.44 9.77
N GLY A 129 22.68 -29.12 9.57
CA GLY A 129 23.68 -28.46 8.73
C GLY A 129 23.36 -28.37 7.23
N VAL A 130 22.38 -29.10 6.72
CA VAL A 130 21.95 -28.99 5.32
C VAL A 130 20.67 -28.16 5.23
N VAL A 131 20.78 -26.97 4.64
CA VAL A 131 19.65 -26.06 4.41
C VAL A 131 19.23 -26.11 2.95
N ARG A 132 18.03 -26.61 2.68
CA ARG A 132 17.40 -26.60 1.35
C ARG A 132 16.30 -25.52 1.31
N ARG A 133 16.20 -24.83 0.19
CA ARG A 133 15.05 -23.95 -0.09
C ARG A 133 13.93 -24.75 -0.72
N GLN A 134 12.69 -24.47 -0.31
CA GLN A 134 11.49 -25.04 -0.91
C GLN A 134 10.46 -23.94 -1.14
N ALA A 135 9.81 -23.99 -2.29
CA ALA A 135 8.72 -23.09 -2.62
C ALA A 135 7.49 -23.36 -1.75
N VAL A 136 6.86 -22.30 -1.27
CA VAL A 136 5.63 -22.37 -0.49
C VAL A 136 4.68 -21.25 -0.91
N ASP A 137 3.37 -21.49 -0.81
CA ASP A 137 2.36 -20.49 -1.09
C ASP A 137 2.27 -19.47 0.06
N ILE A 138 2.02 -18.22 -0.28
CA ILE A 138 1.89 -17.12 0.68
C ILE A 138 0.42 -16.96 1.04
N SER A 139 0.12 -16.90 2.35
CA SER A 139 -1.24 -16.61 2.83
C SER A 139 -1.69 -15.20 2.38
N PRO A 140 -2.99 -14.99 2.06
CA PRO A 140 -3.49 -13.71 1.56
C PRO A 140 -3.17 -12.52 2.46
N LEU A 141 -3.33 -12.66 3.78
CA LEU A 141 -2.99 -11.62 4.74
C LEU A 141 -1.50 -11.23 4.70
N ARG A 142 -0.60 -12.22 4.57
CA ARG A 142 0.84 -11.99 4.44
C ARG A 142 1.15 -11.31 3.12
N ARG A 143 0.46 -11.69 2.03
CA ARG A 143 0.59 -11.09 0.70
C ARG A 143 0.30 -9.59 0.75
N VAL A 144 -0.83 -9.17 1.35
CA VAL A 144 -1.18 -7.75 1.53
C VAL A 144 -0.15 -7.02 2.41
N ASN A 145 0.30 -7.64 3.52
CA ASN A 145 1.32 -7.04 4.38
C ASN A 145 2.64 -6.81 3.65
N GLN A 146 3.08 -7.78 2.86
CA GLN A 146 4.33 -7.71 2.11
C GLN A 146 4.26 -6.69 0.98
N ALA A 147 3.12 -6.59 0.29
CA ALA A 147 2.88 -5.55 -0.72
C ALA A 147 3.02 -4.15 -0.13
N ILE A 148 2.35 -3.85 0.99
CA ILE A 148 2.44 -2.55 1.66
C ILE A 148 3.88 -2.26 2.11
N TYR A 149 4.59 -3.26 2.62
CA TYR A 149 5.99 -3.12 3.02
C TYR A 149 6.90 -2.76 1.83
N LEU A 150 6.76 -3.46 0.71
CA LEU A 150 7.57 -3.22 -0.50
C LEU A 150 7.31 -1.83 -1.08
N LEU A 151 6.05 -1.41 -1.20
CA LEU A 151 5.66 -0.09 -1.69
C LEU A 151 6.25 1.04 -0.83
N THR A 152 6.15 0.93 0.49
CA THR A 152 6.69 1.96 1.39
C THR A 152 8.22 1.97 1.44
N THR A 153 8.85 0.82 1.26
CA THR A 153 10.32 0.72 1.19
C THR A 153 10.81 1.32 -0.12
N GLY A 154 10.17 1.01 -1.25
CA GLY A 154 10.51 1.58 -2.56
C GLY A 154 10.41 3.11 -2.56
N ALA A 155 9.32 3.66 -2.04
CA ALA A 155 9.14 5.10 -1.92
C ALA A 155 10.21 5.75 -1.01
N ARG A 156 10.60 5.10 0.06
CA ARG A 156 11.64 5.60 0.99
C ARG A 156 13.03 5.58 0.35
N GLU A 157 13.38 4.49 -0.33
CA GLU A 157 14.68 4.38 -1.01
C GLU A 157 14.79 5.38 -2.16
N SER A 158 13.73 5.57 -2.93
CA SER A 158 13.71 6.55 -4.04
C SER A 158 13.78 8.00 -3.55
N ALA A 159 13.22 8.32 -2.39
CA ALA A 159 13.28 9.66 -1.79
C ALA A 159 14.62 9.96 -1.11
N PHE A 160 15.45 8.94 -0.84
CA PHE A 160 16.70 9.14 -0.14
C PHE A 160 17.72 9.88 -1.02
N ARG A 161 18.23 11.01 -0.55
CA ARG A 161 19.17 11.90 -1.27
C ARG A 161 18.66 12.38 -2.63
N ASN A 162 17.34 12.48 -2.79
CA ASN A 162 16.70 12.97 -4.01
C ASN A 162 16.12 14.37 -3.77
N VAL A 163 16.01 15.13 -4.85
CA VAL A 163 15.33 16.45 -4.86
C VAL A 163 13.82 16.29 -4.70
N LYS A 164 13.24 15.18 -5.18
CA LYS A 164 11.82 14.87 -5.04
C LYS A 164 11.45 14.63 -3.58
N THR A 165 10.27 15.10 -3.21
CA THR A 165 9.71 14.83 -1.88
C THR A 165 9.27 13.38 -1.73
N ILE A 166 9.17 12.90 -0.49
CA ILE A 166 8.68 11.55 -0.21
C ILE A 166 7.25 11.31 -0.72
N ALA A 167 6.41 12.35 -0.76
CA ALA A 167 5.04 12.25 -1.26
C ALA A 167 5.00 12.03 -2.78
N GLU A 168 5.85 12.72 -3.53
CA GLU A 168 6.01 12.52 -4.98
C GLU A 168 6.56 11.12 -5.29
N CYS A 169 7.60 10.70 -4.58
CA CYS A 169 8.16 9.36 -4.77
C CYS A 169 7.16 8.25 -4.44
N LEU A 170 6.32 8.45 -3.40
CA LEU A 170 5.26 7.51 -3.05
C LEU A 170 4.17 7.47 -4.13
N ALA A 171 3.78 8.62 -4.68
CA ALA A 171 2.80 8.70 -5.76
C ALA A 171 3.32 8.00 -7.03
N ASP A 172 4.57 8.27 -7.43
CA ASP A 172 5.21 7.62 -8.57
C ASP A 172 5.26 6.10 -8.39
N GLU A 173 5.64 5.62 -7.20
CA GLU A 173 5.71 4.19 -6.89
C GLU A 173 4.34 3.52 -6.96
N LEU A 174 3.29 4.15 -6.38
CA LEU A 174 1.92 3.63 -6.41
C LEU A 174 1.35 3.57 -7.82
N ILE A 175 1.55 4.61 -8.64
CA ILE A 175 1.09 4.65 -10.03
C ILE A 175 1.79 3.56 -10.86
N ASN A 176 3.11 3.41 -10.73
CA ASN A 176 3.87 2.40 -11.45
C ASN A 176 3.49 0.98 -11.01
N ALA A 177 3.26 0.77 -9.72
CA ALA A 177 2.82 -0.51 -9.19
C ALA A 177 1.39 -0.88 -9.64
N ALA A 178 0.46 0.09 -9.68
CA ALA A 178 -0.89 -0.12 -10.18
C ALA A 178 -0.91 -0.54 -11.66
N LYS A 179 0.00 0.03 -12.47
CA LYS A 179 0.19 -0.34 -13.87
C LYS A 179 0.95 -1.66 -14.06
N GLY A 180 1.48 -2.27 -12.99
CA GLY A 180 2.34 -3.45 -13.07
C GLY A 180 3.70 -3.20 -13.78
N SER A 181 4.15 -1.95 -13.83
CA SER A 181 5.38 -1.58 -14.52
C SER A 181 6.61 -2.06 -13.75
N SER A 182 7.61 -2.53 -14.50
CA SER A 182 8.93 -2.90 -13.94
C SER A 182 9.72 -1.69 -13.39
N ASN A 183 9.25 -0.46 -13.58
CA ASN A 183 9.85 0.73 -12.98
C ASN A 183 9.58 0.84 -11.48
N SER A 184 8.54 0.16 -10.98
CA SER A 184 8.27 0.06 -9.54
C SER A 184 9.29 -0.85 -8.86
N TYR A 185 9.81 -0.41 -7.71
CA TYR A 185 10.63 -1.22 -6.83
C TYR A 185 9.86 -2.45 -6.30
N ALA A 186 8.60 -2.25 -5.93
CA ALA A 186 7.76 -3.32 -5.37
C ALA A 186 7.55 -4.45 -6.39
N ILE A 187 7.29 -4.13 -7.66
CA ILE A 187 7.14 -5.12 -8.72
C ILE A 187 8.45 -5.87 -8.98
N LYS A 188 9.59 -5.16 -9.07
CA LYS A 188 10.90 -5.81 -9.22
C LYS A 188 11.19 -6.81 -8.10
N LYS A 189 10.91 -6.43 -6.86
CA LYS A 189 11.15 -7.29 -5.69
C LYS A 189 10.17 -8.46 -5.63
N LYS A 190 8.92 -8.25 -6.00
CA LYS A 190 7.94 -9.33 -6.16
C LYS A 190 8.44 -10.37 -7.17
N ASP A 191 8.82 -9.93 -8.36
CA ASP A 191 9.28 -10.81 -9.43
C ASP A 191 10.57 -11.58 -9.03
N GLU A 192 11.46 -10.94 -8.26
CA GLU A 192 12.65 -11.59 -7.70
C GLU A 192 12.27 -12.71 -6.73
N ILE A 193 11.33 -12.48 -5.82
CA ILE A 193 10.86 -13.48 -4.84
C ILE A 193 10.21 -14.66 -5.56
N GLU A 194 9.29 -14.40 -6.48
CA GLU A 194 8.59 -15.42 -7.25
C GLU A 194 9.55 -16.22 -8.14
N ARG A 195 10.55 -15.57 -8.74
CA ARG A 195 11.60 -16.26 -9.53
C ARG A 195 12.43 -17.22 -8.67
N VAL A 196 12.82 -16.78 -7.45
CA VAL A 196 13.54 -17.65 -6.52
C VAL A 196 12.67 -18.83 -6.06
N ALA A 197 11.38 -18.59 -5.80
CA ALA A 197 10.44 -19.65 -5.44
C ALA A 197 10.30 -20.67 -6.58
N LYS A 198 10.09 -20.20 -7.81
CA LYS A 198 9.96 -21.05 -9.00
C LYS A 198 11.20 -21.93 -9.25
N ALA A 199 12.40 -21.41 -8.98
CA ALA A 199 13.65 -22.16 -9.11
C ALA A 199 13.84 -23.26 -8.04
N ASN A 200 13.05 -23.21 -6.96
CA ASN A 200 13.14 -24.14 -5.82
C ASN A 200 11.86 -24.98 -5.62
N ARG A 201 11.07 -25.15 -6.67
CA ARG A 201 9.93 -26.08 -6.70
C ARG A 201 10.37 -27.54 -6.71
#